data_194cec2f4f33533a28e81a7a71572ba2
#
_entry.id   194cec2f4f33533a28e81a7a71572ba2
#
_cell.length_a   1.000
_cell.length_b   1.000
_cell.length_c   1.000
_cell.angle_alpha   90.00
_cell.angle_beta   90.00
_cell.angle_gamma   90.00
#
_symmetry.space_group_name_H-M   'P 1'
#
loop_
_entity.id
_entity.type
_entity.pdbx_description
1 polymer ?
#
loop_
_entity_poly.entity_id
_entity_poly.type
_entity_poly.pdbx_seq_one_letter_code
_entity_poly.pdbx_strand_id
1 'polypeptide(L)'
;MELMRASALPKPVRQANLARSKQGVIRALHYHERGQDDLFLCLQGMVRVVVLNRETGETFTEDIGDDNPVAIYVPGIHAHGYEALTDCLFCYFVTEEYDAADPDEHGIPWDDPRVRDLWSTTSPILSERDRAS
;
A
#
# COMPACT_ATOMS: atom_id res chain seq x y z
N MET A 1 17.79 -13.81 3.06
CA MET A 1 17.52 -12.36 2.91
C MET A 1 16.68 -11.88 4.08
N GLU A 2 17.12 -10.83 4.75
CA GLU A 2 16.29 -10.16 5.75
C GLU A 2 15.16 -9.40 5.08
N LEU A 3 13.92 -9.58 5.53
CA LEU A 3 12.77 -8.83 5.03
C LEU A 3 12.54 -7.57 5.85
N MET A 4 12.75 -7.63 7.16
CA MET A 4 12.67 -6.46 8.03
C MET A 4 13.36 -6.74 9.36
N ARG A 5 13.68 -5.69 10.06
CA ARG A 5 14.25 -5.76 11.40
C ARG A 5 13.45 -4.83 12.31
N ALA A 6 12.84 -5.38 13.34
CA ALA A 6 11.94 -4.62 14.23
C ALA A 6 12.63 -3.36 14.82
N SER A 7 13.94 -3.46 15.14
CA SER A 7 14.67 -2.33 15.69
C SER A 7 14.85 -1.16 14.72
N ALA A 8 14.64 -1.39 13.42
CA ALA A 8 14.72 -0.33 12.40
C ALA A 8 13.41 0.40 12.18
N LEU A 9 12.30 -0.07 12.79
CA LEU A 9 10.98 0.48 12.58
C LEU A 9 10.55 1.38 13.73
N PRO A 10 9.79 2.47 13.46
CA PRO A 10 9.31 3.38 14.50
C PRO A 10 8.34 2.73 15.49
N LYS A 11 7.61 1.70 15.07
CA LYS A 11 6.59 1.01 15.89
C LYS A 11 6.73 -0.50 15.74
N PRO A 12 6.32 -1.29 16.76
CA PRO A 12 6.32 -2.75 16.65
C PRO A 12 5.33 -3.24 15.60
N VAL A 13 5.73 -4.22 14.80
CA VAL A 13 4.85 -4.95 13.89
C VAL A 13 4.00 -5.93 14.67
N ARG A 14 2.70 -5.98 14.38
CA ARG A 14 1.75 -6.86 15.06
C ARG A 14 1.04 -7.85 14.15
N GLN A 15 1.03 -7.61 12.84
CA GLN A 15 0.40 -8.51 11.87
C GLN A 15 1.16 -8.45 10.56
N ALA A 16 1.24 -9.59 9.86
CA ALA A 16 1.82 -9.69 8.53
C ALA A 16 0.78 -10.25 7.58
N ASN A 17 0.67 -9.67 6.39
CA ASN A 17 -0.29 -10.08 5.37
C ASN A 17 0.43 -10.34 4.05
N LEU A 18 -0.09 -11.29 3.29
CA LEU A 18 0.42 -11.66 1.99
C LEU A 18 -0.72 -11.58 0.98
N ALA A 19 -0.46 -10.95 -0.17
CA ALA A 19 -1.45 -10.83 -1.23
C ALA A 19 -0.82 -11.20 -2.57
N ARG A 20 -1.50 -12.08 -3.31
CA ARG A 20 -1.19 -12.33 -4.71
C ARG A 20 -2.03 -11.40 -5.55
N SER A 21 -1.43 -10.71 -6.50
CA SER A 21 -2.14 -9.81 -7.40
C SER A 21 -1.68 -10.02 -8.83
N LYS A 22 -2.63 -9.96 -9.75
CA LYS A 22 -2.34 -10.03 -11.18
C LYS A 22 -1.96 -8.67 -11.70
N GLN A 23 -1.20 -8.63 -12.78
CA GLN A 23 -0.88 -7.40 -13.48
C GLN A 23 -2.14 -6.58 -13.73
N GLY A 24 -2.09 -5.28 -13.44
CA GLY A 24 -3.20 -4.35 -13.61
C GLY A 24 -4.09 -4.18 -12.40
N VAL A 25 -3.88 -4.97 -11.33
CA VAL A 25 -4.61 -4.78 -10.08
C VAL A 25 -4.09 -3.52 -9.37
N ILE A 26 -5.02 -2.66 -8.94
CA ILE A 26 -4.74 -1.55 -8.03
C ILE A 26 -5.51 -1.80 -6.74
N ARG A 27 -4.80 -1.70 -5.60
CA ARG A 27 -5.37 -1.71 -4.25
C ARG A 27 -5.05 -0.38 -3.61
N ALA A 28 -5.99 0.56 -3.68
CA ALA A 28 -5.77 1.95 -3.28
C ALA A 28 -7.10 2.72 -3.18
N LEU A 29 -7.11 3.88 -2.58
CA LEU A 29 -6.15 4.42 -1.63
C LEU A 29 -6.73 4.23 -0.24
N HIS A 30 -5.93 3.75 0.68
CA HIS A 30 -6.41 3.45 2.03
C HIS A 30 -5.61 4.26 3.05
N TYR A 31 -6.24 4.60 4.18
CA TYR A 31 -5.54 5.24 5.27
C TYR A 31 -6.16 4.83 6.62
N HIS A 32 -5.41 5.10 7.67
CA HIS A 32 -5.76 4.71 9.04
C HIS A 32 -5.62 5.92 9.96
N GLU A 33 -6.54 6.07 10.91
CA GLU A 33 -6.59 7.25 11.78
C GLU A 33 -6.19 6.96 13.23
N ARG A 34 -6.10 5.69 13.63
CA ARG A 34 -5.86 5.28 15.02
C ARG A 34 -4.46 4.70 15.25
N GLY A 35 -3.48 5.10 14.43
CA GLY A 35 -2.08 4.81 14.69
C GLY A 35 -1.47 3.64 13.94
N GLN A 36 -2.21 2.96 13.07
CA GLN A 36 -1.63 1.92 12.23
C GLN A 36 -0.70 2.51 11.18
N ASP A 37 0.50 1.96 11.09
CA ASP A 37 1.43 2.20 9.98
C ASP A 37 1.67 0.90 9.23
N ASP A 38 2.11 0.99 7.98
CA ASP A 38 2.32 -0.16 7.12
C ASP A 38 3.76 -0.20 6.60
N LEU A 39 4.33 -1.41 6.53
CA LEU A 39 5.61 -1.66 5.85
C LEU A 39 5.34 -2.52 4.63
N PHE A 40 5.65 -1.99 3.44
CA PHE A 40 5.39 -2.65 2.16
C PHE A 40 6.64 -3.30 1.58
N LEU A 41 6.49 -4.56 1.13
CA LEU A 41 7.51 -5.30 0.39
C LEU A 41 6.87 -6.03 -0.77
N CYS A 42 7.55 -6.05 -1.91
CA CYS A 42 7.15 -6.93 -3.01
C CYS A 42 8.14 -8.10 -3.07
N LEU A 43 7.66 -9.29 -2.72
CA LEU A 43 8.53 -10.48 -2.63
C LEU A 43 8.82 -11.09 -4.00
N GLN A 44 7.95 -10.85 -4.99
CA GLN A 44 8.07 -11.40 -6.33
C GLN A 44 7.31 -10.49 -7.29
N GLY A 45 7.90 -10.20 -8.44
CA GLY A 45 7.34 -9.28 -9.42
C GLY A 45 7.67 -7.82 -9.11
N MET A 46 6.88 -6.90 -9.64
CA MET A 46 7.05 -5.46 -9.47
C MET A 46 5.73 -4.79 -9.15
N VAL A 47 5.74 -3.86 -8.20
CA VAL A 47 4.60 -3.02 -7.87
C VAL A 47 5.01 -1.55 -7.84
N ARG A 48 4.05 -0.68 -8.15
CA ARG A 48 4.21 0.76 -7.93
C ARG A 48 3.46 1.14 -6.66
N VAL A 49 4.19 1.60 -5.66
CA VAL A 49 3.62 2.16 -4.44
C VAL A 49 3.33 3.62 -4.67
N VAL A 50 2.13 4.06 -4.26
CA VAL A 50 1.71 5.46 -4.32
C VAL A 50 1.26 5.88 -2.92
N VAL A 51 1.77 7.03 -2.47
CA VAL A 51 1.44 7.61 -1.17
C VAL A 51 1.03 9.06 -1.38
N LEU A 52 -0.06 9.47 -0.72
CA LEU A 52 -0.58 10.82 -0.76
C LEU A 52 -0.66 11.38 0.66
N ASN A 53 0.02 12.49 0.90
CA ASN A 53 -0.20 13.27 2.11
C ASN A 53 -1.50 14.07 1.92
N ARG A 54 -2.55 13.68 2.64
CA ARG A 54 -3.89 14.26 2.49
C ARG A 54 -3.98 15.72 2.90
N GLU A 55 -3.06 16.17 3.77
CA GLU A 55 -3.05 17.55 4.24
C GLU A 55 -2.36 18.50 3.28
N THR A 56 -1.22 18.07 2.71
CA THR A 56 -0.39 18.94 1.87
C THR A 56 -0.60 18.72 0.38
N GLY A 57 -1.13 17.55 0.00
CA GLY A 57 -1.22 17.13 -1.40
C GLY A 57 0.09 16.58 -1.97
N GLU A 58 1.14 16.50 -1.17
CA GLU A 58 2.41 15.90 -1.61
C GLU A 58 2.23 14.42 -1.88
N THR A 59 2.90 13.93 -2.92
CA THR A 59 2.85 12.53 -3.33
C THR A 59 4.23 11.91 -3.35
N PHE A 60 4.26 10.59 -3.18
CA PHE A 60 5.47 9.78 -3.28
C PHE A 60 5.14 8.53 -4.08
N THR A 61 6.02 8.18 -5.01
CA THR A 61 5.92 6.92 -5.75
C THR A 61 7.27 6.21 -5.78
N GLU A 62 7.24 4.89 -5.74
CA GLU A 62 8.42 4.04 -5.87
C GLU A 62 7.99 2.72 -6.48
N ASP A 63 8.73 2.26 -7.50
CA ASP A 63 8.54 0.93 -8.05
C ASP A 63 9.47 -0.02 -7.30
N ILE A 64 8.90 -1.01 -6.62
CA ILE A 64 9.63 -1.96 -5.80
C ILE A 64 9.36 -3.40 -6.21
N GLY A 65 10.30 -4.29 -5.93
CA GLY A 65 10.20 -5.70 -6.22
C GLY A 65 11.51 -6.27 -6.72
N ASP A 66 11.44 -7.19 -7.69
CA ASP A 66 12.61 -7.93 -8.19
C ASP A 66 13.76 -7.01 -8.64
N ASP A 67 13.43 -5.91 -9.30
CA ASP A 67 14.45 -4.97 -9.83
C ASP A 67 14.83 -3.86 -8.85
N ASN A 68 14.12 -3.75 -7.73
CA ASN A 68 14.38 -2.76 -6.69
C ASN A 68 13.89 -3.33 -5.34
N PRO A 69 14.68 -4.21 -4.71
CA PRO A 69 14.25 -4.94 -3.51
C PRO A 69 14.37 -4.09 -2.25
N VAL A 70 13.55 -3.07 -2.14
CA VAL A 70 13.46 -2.19 -0.97
C VAL A 70 12.09 -2.29 -0.31
N ALA A 71 12.02 -1.94 0.95
CA ALA A 71 10.77 -1.84 1.71
C ALA A 71 10.41 -0.37 1.88
N ILE A 72 9.09 -0.08 1.90
CA ILE A 72 8.57 1.27 2.10
C ILE A 72 7.78 1.30 3.40
N TYR A 73 8.19 2.13 4.35
CA TYR A 73 7.42 2.38 5.56
C TYR A 73 6.49 3.56 5.33
N VAL A 74 5.19 3.32 5.52
CA VAL A 74 4.16 4.32 5.23
C VAL A 74 3.44 4.69 6.53
N PRO A 75 3.52 5.96 6.98
CA PRO A 75 2.64 6.43 8.04
C PRO A 75 1.19 6.27 7.62
N GLY A 76 0.39 5.61 8.47
CA GLY A 76 -0.97 5.20 8.10
C GLY A 76 -1.95 6.33 7.86
N ILE A 77 -1.66 7.53 8.38
CA ILE A 77 -2.50 8.71 8.13
C ILE A 77 -2.41 9.22 6.69
N HIS A 78 -1.34 8.85 5.97
CA HIS A 78 -1.23 9.14 4.54
C HIS A 78 -2.00 8.09 3.75
N ALA A 79 -2.72 8.52 2.73
CA ALA A 79 -3.42 7.61 1.84
C ALA A 79 -2.39 6.86 0.99
N HIS A 80 -2.56 5.55 0.85
CA HIS A 80 -1.56 4.71 0.23
C HIS A 80 -2.18 3.52 -0.50
N GLY A 81 -1.41 2.97 -1.42
CA GLY A 81 -1.78 1.78 -2.15
C GLY A 81 -0.71 1.36 -3.13
N TYR A 82 -1.03 0.36 -3.92
CA TYR A 82 -0.10 -0.13 -4.94
C TYR A 82 -0.81 -0.61 -6.19
N GLU A 83 -0.06 -0.59 -7.27
CA GLU A 83 -0.43 -1.17 -8.56
C GLU A 83 0.50 -2.34 -8.86
N ALA A 84 -0.06 -3.49 -9.23
CA ALA A 84 0.72 -4.62 -9.72
C ALA A 84 1.17 -4.32 -11.15
N LEU A 85 2.45 -3.98 -11.33
CA LEU A 85 3.03 -3.74 -12.65
C LEU A 85 3.24 -5.06 -13.41
N THR A 86 3.41 -6.15 -12.68
CA THR A 86 3.42 -7.54 -13.14
C THR A 86 2.57 -8.36 -12.18
N ASP A 87 2.33 -9.63 -12.50
CA ASP A 87 1.85 -10.56 -11.48
C ASP A 87 2.84 -10.52 -10.30
N CYS A 88 2.35 -10.47 -9.08
CA CYS A 88 3.21 -10.24 -7.93
C CYS A 88 2.76 -10.96 -6.67
N LEU A 89 3.72 -11.08 -5.76
CA LEU A 89 3.51 -11.51 -4.40
C LEU A 89 3.87 -10.35 -3.49
N PHE A 90 2.86 -9.71 -2.90
CA PHE A 90 3.01 -8.51 -2.09
C PHE A 90 2.85 -8.85 -0.61
N CYS A 91 3.78 -8.37 0.21
CA CYS A 91 3.76 -8.58 1.64
C CYS A 91 3.69 -7.22 2.34
N TYR A 92 2.82 -7.12 3.36
CA TYR A 92 2.78 -5.92 4.17
C TYR A 92 2.65 -6.28 5.64
N PHE A 93 3.47 -5.62 6.44
CA PHE A 93 3.44 -5.71 7.89
C PHE A 93 2.71 -4.49 8.42
N VAL A 94 1.85 -4.68 9.41
CA VAL A 94 1.08 -3.59 10.00
C VAL A 94 1.33 -3.51 11.50
N THR A 95 1.24 -2.31 12.04
CA THR A 95 1.55 -2.05 13.44
C THR A 95 0.35 -2.22 14.37
N GLU A 96 -0.83 -2.52 13.82
CA GLU A 96 -2.04 -2.84 14.57
C GLU A 96 -2.69 -4.08 13.97
N GLU A 97 -3.26 -4.96 14.79
CA GLU A 97 -4.01 -6.09 14.31
C GLU A 97 -5.36 -5.64 13.74
N TYR A 98 -5.77 -6.26 12.62
CA TYR A 98 -7.07 -5.99 12.01
C TYR A 98 -8.19 -6.47 12.91
N ASP A 99 -9.16 -5.59 13.17
CA ASP A 99 -10.39 -5.89 13.91
C ASP A 99 -11.59 -5.75 12.97
N ALA A 100 -12.17 -6.86 12.55
CA ALA A 100 -13.29 -6.86 11.61
C ALA A 100 -14.56 -6.20 12.19
N ALA A 101 -14.69 -6.16 13.52
CA ALA A 101 -15.84 -5.54 14.19
C ALA A 101 -15.73 -4.00 14.24
N ASP A 102 -14.52 -3.47 14.16
CA ASP A 102 -14.25 -2.03 14.22
C ASP A 102 -12.99 -1.70 13.42
N PRO A 103 -13.04 -1.84 12.09
CA PRO A 103 -11.86 -1.63 11.28
C PRO A 103 -11.47 -0.15 11.21
N ASP A 104 -10.17 0.11 11.40
CA ASP A 104 -9.59 1.42 11.18
C ASP A 104 -9.12 1.52 9.73
N GLU A 105 -10.07 1.44 8.82
CA GLU A 105 -9.81 1.50 7.39
C GLU A 105 -10.71 2.52 6.72
N HIS A 106 -10.10 3.46 6.02
CA HIS A 106 -10.77 4.52 5.27
C HIS A 106 -10.26 4.53 3.84
N GLY A 107 -11.03 5.06 2.91
CA GLY A 107 -10.67 5.04 1.50
C GLY A 107 -10.88 6.37 0.82
N ILE A 108 -10.04 6.60 -0.18
CA ILE A 108 -10.15 7.67 -1.18
C ILE A 108 -10.15 6.98 -2.55
N PRO A 109 -10.88 7.49 -3.55
CA PRO A 109 -10.82 6.90 -4.89
C PRO A 109 -9.39 6.78 -5.42
N TRP A 110 -9.08 5.64 -6.04
CA TRP A 110 -7.75 5.41 -6.65
C TRP A 110 -7.41 6.49 -7.69
N ASP A 111 -8.42 7.00 -8.38
CA ASP A 111 -8.28 8.02 -9.42
C ASP A 111 -8.49 9.46 -8.92
N ASP A 112 -8.34 9.68 -7.63
CA ASP A 112 -8.30 11.04 -7.08
C ASP A 112 -7.36 11.89 -7.95
N PRO A 113 -7.77 13.12 -8.34
CA PRO A 113 -6.98 13.95 -9.24
C PRO A 113 -5.52 14.17 -8.81
N ARG A 114 -5.23 14.09 -7.52
CA ARG A 114 -3.88 14.28 -6.99
C ARG A 114 -2.94 13.13 -7.31
N VAL A 115 -3.46 11.93 -7.58
CA VAL A 115 -2.66 10.71 -7.80
C VAL A 115 -2.95 10.03 -9.13
N ARG A 116 -4.04 10.37 -9.80
CA ARG A 116 -4.51 9.68 -11.00
C ARG A 116 -3.44 9.45 -12.06
N ASP A 117 -2.58 10.44 -12.29
CA ASP A 117 -1.56 10.36 -13.32
C ASP A 117 -0.29 9.62 -12.87
N LEU A 118 -0.24 9.16 -11.63
CA LEU A 118 0.90 8.41 -11.12
C LEU A 118 0.81 6.91 -11.42
N TRP A 119 -0.38 6.39 -11.68
CA TRP A 119 -0.58 4.99 -12.05
C TRP A 119 -0.18 4.75 -13.51
N SER A 120 0.25 3.53 -13.82
CA SER A 120 0.61 3.16 -15.20
C SER A 120 -0.61 2.80 -16.04
N THR A 121 -1.72 2.42 -15.40
CA THR A 121 -2.95 2.03 -16.10
C THR A 121 -4.07 3.04 -15.88
N THR A 122 -4.96 3.15 -16.86
CA THR A 122 -6.20 3.94 -16.75
C THR A 122 -7.44 3.06 -16.57
N SER A 123 -7.25 1.72 -16.62
CA SER A 123 -8.35 0.76 -16.48
C SER A 123 -7.94 -0.38 -15.53
N PRO A 124 -7.79 -0.09 -14.23
CA PRO A 124 -7.32 -1.09 -13.26
C PRO A 124 -8.36 -2.15 -12.96
N ILE A 125 -7.87 -3.28 -12.45
CA ILE A 125 -8.71 -4.29 -11.79
C ILE A 125 -8.83 -3.89 -10.33
N LEU A 126 -10.05 -3.66 -9.85
CA LEU A 126 -10.32 -3.18 -8.49
C LEU A 126 -11.11 -4.20 -7.69
N SER A 127 -10.92 -4.21 -6.37
CA SER A 127 -11.83 -4.87 -5.44
C SER A 127 -13.17 -4.12 -5.39
N GLU A 128 -14.23 -4.76 -4.87
CA GLU A 128 -15.52 -4.09 -4.67
C GLU A 128 -15.39 -2.85 -3.79
N ARG A 129 -14.60 -2.96 -2.71
CA ARG A 129 -14.36 -1.84 -1.80
C ARG A 129 -13.72 -0.65 -2.52
N ASP A 130 -12.71 -0.91 -3.34
CA ASP A 130 -11.99 0.15 -4.04
C ASP A 130 -12.82 0.79 -5.14
N ARG A 131 -13.74 0.03 -5.75
CA ARG A 131 -14.69 0.58 -6.71
C ARG A 131 -15.74 1.47 -6.07
N ALA A 132 -16.07 1.21 -4.81
CA ALA A 132 -17.07 1.95 -4.05
C ALA A 132 -16.54 3.24 -3.42
N SER A 133 -15.22 3.42 -3.40
CA SER A 133 -14.58 4.61 -2.81
C SER A 133 -14.77 5.86 -3.64
#